data_1655bd67a88fe99a8e37d86a00c62860
#
_entry.id   1655bd67a88fe99a8e37d86a00c62860
#
_cell.length_a   1.000
_cell.length_b   1.000
_cell.length_c   1.000
_cell.angle_alpha   90.00
_cell.angle_beta   90.00
_cell.angle_gamma   90.00
#
_symmetry.space_group_name_H-M   'P 1'
#
loop_
_entity.id
_entity.type
_entity.pdbx_description
1 polymer ?
#
loop_
_entity_poly.entity_id
_entity_poly.type
_entity_poly.pdbx_seq_one_letter_code
_entity_poly.pdbx_strand_id
1 'polypeptide(L)'
;MPLMKFKPTSAGRRSAVRVVTPELHKGAPHAALVEKQGKTGGRNHHGRITTRHIGGGHKQHYRIIDFKRNKEGIPARVERIEYDPNRTAHIALLCYVDGERRYIIAPKGLKAGDQVMAGPDAPIKTGNTLPLRNIPMGSTVHCIEMKPGKGAQIARAAGASVQLVAREQGYATLRLRSGEMRRVPAECRATIGEVGNVEHNLEKLGKAGAKRWRGIKPTVRGAAMNPVDHPHGGGEARAGQGNPHPVTPWGVPTKGYKTRKNKRTQQFIVRDRRS
;
A
#
# COMPACT_ATOMS: atom_id res chain seq x y z
N MET A 1 -16.39 3.37 9.49
CA MET A 1 -15.73 2.74 10.67
C MET A 1 -15.52 3.82 11.71
N PRO A 2 -15.77 3.55 12.99
CA PRO A 2 -15.66 4.58 14.01
C PRO A 2 -14.18 4.87 14.34
N LEU A 3 -13.84 6.15 14.36
CA LEU A 3 -12.58 6.65 14.88
C LEU A 3 -12.71 6.81 16.41
N MET A 4 -11.84 6.15 17.14
CA MET A 4 -11.74 6.29 18.58
C MET A 4 -10.69 7.34 18.95
N LYS A 5 -11.14 8.45 19.53
CA LYS A 5 -10.26 9.44 20.17
C LYS A 5 -10.03 9.02 21.62
N PHE A 6 -8.78 9.01 22.06
CA PHE A 6 -8.47 8.72 23.45
C PHE A 6 -8.76 9.90 24.37
N LYS A 7 -9.13 9.62 25.63
CA LYS A 7 -9.24 10.66 26.66
C LYS A 7 -7.86 11.33 26.87
N PRO A 8 -7.77 12.65 27.06
CA PRO A 8 -6.50 13.40 27.20
C PRO A 8 -5.86 13.25 28.59
N THR A 9 -5.70 12.00 29.05
CA THR A 9 -5.15 11.69 30.38
C THR A 9 -3.64 11.82 30.46
N SER A 10 -2.93 11.89 29.32
CA SER A 10 -1.48 12.11 29.24
C SER A 10 -1.13 12.79 27.91
N ALA A 11 0.06 13.40 27.83
CA ALA A 11 0.54 14.05 26.62
C ALA A 11 0.49 13.13 25.38
N GLY A 12 0.86 11.87 25.53
CA GLY A 12 0.82 10.88 24.42
C GLY A 12 -0.59 10.43 24.01
N ARG A 13 -1.58 10.51 24.91
CA ARG A 13 -2.98 10.16 24.63
C ARG A 13 -3.81 11.31 24.08
N ARG A 14 -3.46 12.55 24.42
CA ARG A 14 -4.22 13.76 24.06
C ARG A 14 -4.54 13.85 22.57
N SER A 15 -3.62 13.52 21.72
CA SER A 15 -3.79 13.58 20.25
C SER A 15 -3.91 12.21 19.58
N ALA A 16 -3.95 11.13 20.36
CA ALA A 16 -4.02 9.79 19.78
C ALA A 16 -5.42 9.47 19.23
N VAL A 17 -5.46 8.96 18.00
CA VAL A 17 -6.68 8.52 17.31
C VAL A 17 -6.42 7.16 16.69
N ARG A 18 -7.33 6.22 16.87
CA ARG A 18 -7.26 4.88 16.25
C ARG A 18 -8.53 4.56 15.47
N VAL A 19 -8.36 3.79 14.41
CA VAL A 19 -9.49 3.15 13.72
C VAL A 19 -9.88 1.91 14.51
N VAL A 20 -11.17 1.75 14.78
CA VAL A 20 -11.73 0.57 15.44
C VAL A 20 -12.53 -0.22 14.41
N THR A 21 -12.14 -1.45 14.18
CA THR A 21 -12.83 -2.37 13.27
C THR A 21 -13.27 -3.60 14.09
N PRO A 22 -14.52 -3.61 14.60
CA PRO A 22 -15.00 -4.71 15.45
C PRO A 22 -15.03 -6.07 14.74
N GLU A 23 -15.22 -6.03 13.43
CA GLU A 23 -15.36 -7.23 12.57
C GLU A 23 -14.04 -7.99 12.33
N LEU A 24 -12.90 -7.43 12.78
CA LEU A 24 -11.61 -8.08 12.60
C LEU A 24 -11.48 -9.30 13.52
N HIS A 25 -11.03 -10.39 12.92
CA HIS A 25 -10.67 -11.61 13.67
C HIS A 25 -9.53 -11.30 14.66
N LYS A 26 -9.73 -11.68 15.92
CA LYS A 26 -8.78 -11.43 17.02
C LYS A 26 -7.81 -12.59 17.27
N GLY A 27 -8.02 -13.74 16.61
CA GLY A 27 -7.19 -14.93 16.76
C GLY A 27 -5.91 -14.90 15.94
N ALA A 28 -5.17 -16.00 15.96
CA ALA A 28 -3.95 -16.19 15.19
C ALA A 28 -4.26 -16.26 13.67
N PRO A 29 -3.31 -15.82 12.82
CA PRO A 29 -3.42 -16.00 11.38
C PRO A 29 -3.36 -17.49 10.99
N HIS A 30 -3.77 -17.81 9.76
CA HIS A 30 -3.69 -19.19 9.26
C HIS A 30 -2.23 -19.61 9.10
N ALA A 31 -1.79 -20.59 9.89
CA ALA A 31 -0.37 -20.96 10.05
C ALA A 31 0.32 -21.33 8.71
N ALA A 32 -0.36 -22.06 7.82
CA ALA A 32 0.19 -22.48 6.52
C ALA A 32 0.47 -21.29 5.56
N LEU A 33 -0.15 -20.12 5.80
CA LEU A 33 0.02 -18.93 4.97
C LEU A 33 0.87 -17.84 5.64
N VAL A 34 1.71 -18.23 6.62
CA VAL A 34 2.55 -17.31 7.38
C VAL A 34 4.02 -17.70 7.27
N GLU A 35 4.84 -16.74 6.91
CA GLU A 35 6.29 -16.90 6.82
C GLU A 35 7.01 -16.03 7.86
N LYS A 36 8.18 -16.50 8.29
CA LYS A 36 9.07 -15.73 9.16
C LYS A 36 9.66 -14.56 8.38
N GLN A 37 9.53 -13.35 8.92
CA GLN A 37 10.13 -12.15 8.35
C GLN A 37 11.33 -11.70 9.19
N GLY A 38 12.53 -11.78 8.61
CA GLY A 38 13.75 -11.22 9.18
C GLY A 38 13.78 -9.70 9.09
N LYS A 39 14.41 -9.05 10.07
CA LYS A 39 14.60 -7.59 10.06
C LYS A 39 16.04 -7.28 9.70
N THR A 40 16.24 -6.58 8.58
CA THR A 40 17.57 -6.14 8.12
C THR A 40 18.01 -4.81 8.71
N GLY A 41 17.09 -4.06 9.35
CA GLY A 41 17.36 -2.72 9.87
C GLY A 41 17.78 -1.72 8.79
N GLY A 42 17.35 -1.92 7.55
CA GLY A 42 17.70 -1.07 6.41
C GLY A 42 19.08 -1.35 5.81
N ARG A 43 19.73 -2.46 6.19
CA ARG A 43 21.06 -2.87 5.67
C ARG A 43 20.91 -3.78 4.46
N ASN A 44 21.84 -3.65 3.51
CA ASN A 44 21.98 -4.56 2.38
C ASN A 44 22.83 -5.79 2.77
N HIS A 45 23.16 -6.65 1.81
CA HIS A 45 23.99 -7.84 2.01
C HIS A 45 25.44 -7.54 2.45
N HIS A 46 25.95 -6.33 2.19
CA HIS A 46 27.25 -5.85 2.69
C HIS A 46 27.17 -5.19 4.08
N GLY A 47 26.02 -5.21 4.75
CA GLY A 47 25.82 -4.58 6.05
C GLY A 47 25.71 -3.05 6.02
N ARG A 48 25.74 -2.41 4.85
CA ARG A 48 25.62 -0.96 4.69
C ARG A 48 24.17 -0.50 4.71
N ILE A 49 23.90 0.65 5.33
CA ILE A 49 22.57 1.25 5.37
C ILE A 49 22.23 1.79 3.97
N THR A 50 21.27 1.14 3.29
CA THR A 50 20.72 1.58 2.00
C THR A 50 19.34 2.21 2.13
N THR A 51 18.62 1.88 3.21
CA THR A 51 17.34 2.50 3.54
C THR A 51 17.41 3.09 4.94
N ARG A 52 17.43 4.43 5.03
CA ARG A 52 17.53 5.13 6.30
C ARG A 52 16.23 5.09 7.09
N HIS A 53 16.30 5.35 8.40
CA HIS A 53 15.18 5.49 9.33
C HIS A 53 14.36 4.20 9.53
N ILE A 54 14.93 3.04 9.27
CA ILE A 54 14.32 1.73 9.51
C ILE A 54 15.12 0.97 10.59
N GLY A 55 14.42 0.34 11.52
CA GLY A 55 15.01 -0.55 12.52
C GLY A 55 14.21 -0.66 13.80
N GLY A 56 14.44 -1.75 14.54
CA GLY A 56 13.66 -2.10 15.72
C GLY A 56 12.20 -2.46 15.40
N GLY A 57 11.30 -2.08 16.27
CA GLY A 57 9.87 -2.37 16.14
C GLY A 57 9.47 -3.79 16.55
N HIS A 58 8.18 -4.04 16.67
CA HIS A 58 7.61 -5.33 17.04
C HIS A 58 7.92 -6.42 16.00
N LYS A 59 8.18 -7.66 16.44
CA LYS A 59 8.34 -8.82 15.54
C LYS A 59 7.10 -9.02 14.68
N GLN A 60 7.30 -9.23 13.39
CA GLN A 60 6.23 -9.42 12.42
C GLN A 60 6.45 -10.72 11.66
N HIS A 61 5.34 -11.33 11.25
CA HIS A 61 5.31 -12.44 10.31
C HIS A 61 4.69 -11.96 9.01
N TYR A 62 5.21 -12.40 7.88
CA TYR A 62 4.64 -12.10 6.57
C TYR A 62 3.43 -13.02 6.32
N ARG A 63 2.35 -12.46 5.75
CA ARG A 63 1.20 -13.22 5.25
C ARG A 63 1.34 -13.37 3.75
N ILE A 64 1.27 -14.59 3.27
CA ILE A 64 1.31 -14.89 1.84
C ILE A 64 -0.03 -14.46 1.23
N ILE A 65 0.01 -13.41 0.40
CA ILE A 65 -1.18 -12.86 -0.25
C ILE A 65 -1.22 -13.32 -1.70
N ASP A 66 -2.38 -13.81 -2.14
CA ASP A 66 -2.63 -14.15 -3.53
C ASP A 66 -2.84 -12.87 -4.37
N PHE A 67 -1.74 -12.33 -4.89
CA PHE A 67 -1.79 -11.20 -5.82
C PHE A 67 -2.05 -11.62 -7.25
N LYS A 68 -1.94 -12.90 -7.60
CA LYS A 68 -2.14 -13.40 -8.96
C LYS A 68 -3.59 -13.75 -9.26
N ARG A 69 -4.31 -14.22 -8.26
CA ARG A 69 -5.71 -14.64 -8.41
C ARG A 69 -5.89 -15.62 -9.57
N ASN A 70 -4.97 -16.57 -9.69
CA ASN A 70 -4.87 -17.50 -10.80
C ASN A 70 -5.80 -18.72 -10.68
N LYS A 71 -6.60 -18.84 -9.63
CA LYS A 71 -7.59 -19.89 -9.45
C LYS A 71 -8.91 -19.42 -10.05
N GLU A 72 -9.08 -19.74 -11.33
CA GLU A 72 -10.20 -19.24 -12.15
C GLU A 72 -11.43 -20.15 -12.07
N GLY A 73 -12.62 -19.56 -12.16
CA GLY A 73 -13.90 -20.27 -12.23
C GLY A 73 -14.34 -20.92 -10.91
N ILE A 74 -13.48 -20.99 -9.89
CA ILE A 74 -13.78 -21.65 -8.63
C ILE A 74 -14.20 -20.60 -7.59
N PRO A 75 -15.43 -20.68 -7.06
CA PRO A 75 -15.89 -19.77 -6.03
C PRO A 75 -15.17 -20.03 -4.70
N ALA A 76 -14.94 -18.95 -3.95
CA ALA A 76 -14.39 -19.00 -2.61
C ALA A 76 -15.27 -18.22 -1.64
N ARG A 77 -15.46 -18.74 -0.43
CA ARG A 77 -16.15 -18.05 0.65
C ARG A 77 -15.14 -17.30 1.52
N VAL A 78 -15.46 -16.09 1.92
CA VAL A 78 -14.72 -15.34 2.92
C VAL A 78 -14.95 -15.95 4.29
N GLU A 79 -13.93 -16.56 4.89
CA GLU A 79 -14.03 -17.12 6.26
C GLU A 79 -14.00 -15.99 7.30
N ARG A 80 -13.05 -15.07 7.16
CA ARG A 80 -12.84 -13.97 8.12
C ARG A 80 -11.97 -12.87 7.54
N ILE A 81 -12.00 -11.69 8.17
CA ILE A 81 -11.12 -10.55 7.86
C ILE A 81 -10.10 -10.41 8.99
N GLU A 82 -8.83 -10.23 8.64
CA GLU A 82 -7.71 -10.18 9.58
C GLU A 82 -6.90 -8.89 9.46
N TYR A 83 -6.26 -8.51 10.56
CA TYR A 83 -5.24 -7.47 10.59
C TYR A 83 -3.91 -8.00 10.05
N ASP A 84 -3.27 -7.26 9.16
CA ASP A 84 -1.90 -7.56 8.70
C ASP A 84 -0.94 -6.42 9.10
N PRO A 85 0.10 -6.70 9.92
CA PRO A 85 1.07 -5.69 10.34
C PRO A 85 1.99 -5.22 9.21
N ASN A 86 2.03 -5.90 8.06
CA ASN A 86 2.93 -5.59 6.95
C ASN A 86 2.32 -4.60 5.95
N ARG A 87 1.02 -4.31 6.08
CA ARG A 87 0.30 -3.41 5.17
C ARG A 87 -0.75 -2.58 5.90
N THR A 88 -1.20 -1.54 5.24
CA THR A 88 -2.23 -0.65 5.78
C THR A 88 -3.65 -1.19 5.58
N ALA A 89 -3.85 -2.02 4.56
CA ALA A 89 -5.11 -2.69 4.27
C ALA A 89 -5.30 -3.94 5.13
N HIS A 90 -6.54 -4.27 5.48
CA HIS A 90 -6.88 -5.57 6.03
C HIS A 90 -6.83 -6.65 4.96
N ILE A 91 -6.73 -7.91 5.39
CA ILE A 91 -6.71 -9.07 4.52
C ILE A 91 -7.93 -9.96 4.82
N ALA A 92 -8.42 -10.65 3.80
CA ALA A 92 -9.50 -11.62 3.93
C ALA A 92 -8.97 -13.03 3.67
N LEU A 93 -9.28 -13.96 4.57
CA LEU A 93 -9.02 -15.37 4.38
C LEU A 93 -10.15 -15.96 3.57
N LEU A 94 -9.82 -16.51 2.42
CA LEU A 94 -10.74 -17.23 1.53
C LEU A 94 -10.60 -18.73 1.75
N CYS A 95 -11.72 -19.43 1.71
CA CYS A 95 -11.80 -20.87 1.58
C CYS A 95 -12.49 -21.20 0.25
N TYR A 96 -11.77 -21.82 -0.65
CA TYR A 96 -12.30 -22.31 -1.91
C TYR A 96 -13.11 -23.59 -1.70
N VAL A 97 -13.97 -23.94 -2.67
CA VAL A 97 -14.82 -25.14 -2.59
C VAL A 97 -13.99 -26.43 -2.48
N ASP A 98 -12.78 -26.44 -3.03
CA ASP A 98 -11.82 -27.56 -2.93
C ASP A 98 -11.02 -27.60 -1.60
N GLY A 99 -11.33 -26.73 -0.64
CA GLY A 99 -10.68 -26.66 0.67
C GLY A 99 -9.38 -25.83 0.70
N GLU A 100 -8.84 -25.40 -0.42
CA GLU A 100 -7.65 -24.53 -0.43
C GLU A 100 -7.95 -23.17 0.20
N ARG A 101 -7.04 -22.68 1.03
CA ARG A 101 -7.14 -21.36 1.65
C ARG A 101 -6.12 -20.39 1.05
N ARG A 102 -6.55 -19.15 0.80
CA ARG A 102 -5.66 -18.06 0.35
C ARG A 102 -6.04 -16.75 1.02
N TYR A 103 -5.06 -15.90 1.26
CA TYR A 103 -5.31 -14.50 1.64
C TYR A 103 -5.43 -13.61 0.42
N ILE A 104 -6.38 -12.68 0.48
CA ILE A 104 -6.49 -11.56 -0.46
C ILE A 104 -6.51 -10.23 0.30
N ILE A 105 -6.27 -9.10 -0.39
CA ILE A 105 -6.53 -7.79 0.18
C ILE A 105 -8.05 -7.62 0.28
N ALA A 106 -8.52 -7.25 1.47
CA ALA A 106 -9.95 -7.07 1.71
C ALA A 106 -10.46 -5.77 1.05
N PRO A 107 -11.37 -5.84 0.09
CA PRO A 107 -12.05 -4.67 -0.44
C PRO A 107 -13.03 -4.09 0.59
N LYS A 108 -13.39 -2.83 0.38
CA LYS A 108 -14.40 -2.15 1.20
C LYS A 108 -15.76 -2.82 1.06
N GLY A 109 -16.42 -3.07 2.18
CA GLY A 109 -17.75 -3.66 2.22
C GLY A 109 -17.76 -5.19 2.18
N LEU A 110 -16.62 -5.87 1.98
CA LEU A 110 -16.53 -7.32 2.05
C LEU A 110 -16.72 -7.79 3.50
N LYS A 111 -17.53 -8.83 3.69
CA LYS A 111 -17.84 -9.43 5.00
C LYS A 111 -17.53 -10.92 5.04
N ALA A 112 -17.40 -11.46 6.22
CA ALA A 112 -17.35 -12.91 6.41
C ALA A 112 -18.68 -13.55 5.90
N GLY A 113 -18.55 -14.65 5.16
CA GLY A 113 -19.67 -15.32 4.49
C GLY A 113 -19.86 -14.94 3.03
N ASP A 114 -19.36 -13.79 2.57
CA ASP A 114 -19.45 -13.39 1.18
C ASP A 114 -18.70 -14.35 0.25
N GLN A 115 -19.17 -14.45 -0.98
CA GLN A 115 -18.53 -15.25 -2.03
C GLN A 115 -17.77 -14.35 -2.99
N VAL A 116 -16.57 -14.77 -3.36
CA VAL A 116 -15.71 -14.12 -4.35
C VAL A 116 -15.16 -15.13 -5.34
N MET A 117 -14.97 -14.69 -6.58
CA MET A 117 -14.48 -15.52 -7.67
C MET A 117 -13.45 -14.75 -8.50
N ALA A 118 -12.57 -15.48 -9.17
CA ALA A 118 -11.65 -14.92 -10.14
C ALA A 118 -11.84 -15.61 -11.49
N GLY A 119 -11.68 -14.87 -12.59
CA GLY A 119 -11.78 -15.42 -13.95
C GLY A 119 -12.50 -14.47 -14.90
N PRO A 120 -12.46 -14.75 -16.20
CA PRO A 120 -13.11 -13.91 -17.20
C PRO A 120 -14.63 -13.85 -17.02
N ASP A 121 -15.27 -14.94 -16.57
CA ASP A 121 -16.72 -15.07 -16.41
C ASP A 121 -17.21 -14.75 -15.00
N ALA A 122 -16.33 -14.22 -14.15
CA ALA A 122 -16.70 -13.82 -12.79
C ALA A 122 -17.74 -12.69 -12.83
N PRO A 123 -18.79 -12.72 -11.99
CA PRO A 123 -19.78 -11.64 -11.94
C PRO A 123 -19.13 -10.32 -11.48
N ILE A 124 -19.70 -9.20 -11.94
CA ILE A 124 -19.21 -7.84 -11.60
C ILE A 124 -19.67 -7.50 -10.18
N LYS A 125 -18.99 -8.07 -9.18
CA LYS A 125 -19.22 -7.82 -7.75
C LYS A 125 -17.93 -7.44 -7.06
N THR A 126 -18.02 -6.64 -6.01
CA THR A 126 -16.87 -6.25 -5.18
C THR A 126 -16.13 -7.48 -4.67
N GLY A 127 -14.80 -7.51 -4.86
CA GLY A 127 -13.93 -8.62 -4.47
C GLY A 127 -13.65 -9.63 -5.58
N ASN A 128 -14.43 -9.63 -6.65
CA ASN A 128 -14.18 -10.48 -7.81
C ASN A 128 -13.06 -9.90 -8.68
N THR A 129 -12.28 -10.78 -9.27
CA THR A 129 -11.11 -10.41 -10.08
C THR A 129 -11.31 -10.86 -11.52
N LEU A 130 -11.23 -9.92 -12.45
CA LEU A 130 -11.43 -10.15 -13.87
C LEU A 130 -10.30 -9.51 -14.70
N PRO A 131 -10.07 -9.98 -15.95
CA PRO A 131 -9.31 -9.21 -16.92
C PRO A 131 -9.96 -7.85 -17.19
N LEU A 132 -9.16 -6.80 -17.37
CA LEU A 132 -9.67 -5.43 -17.59
C LEU A 132 -10.58 -5.32 -18.82
N ARG A 133 -10.39 -6.21 -19.81
CA ARG A 133 -11.27 -6.29 -21.00
C ARG A 133 -12.73 -6.62 -20.64
N ASN A 134 -12.95 -7.36 -19.54
CA ASN A 134 -14.29 -7.82 -19.13
C ASN A 134 -14.93 -6.90 -18.07
N ILE A 135 -14.21 -5.87 -17.59
CA ILE A 135 -14.74 -4.93 -16.59
C ILE A 135 -15.38 -3.74 -17.31
N PRO A 136 -16.60 -3.31 -16.95
CA PRO A 136 -17.24 -2.14 -17.54
C PRO A 136 -16.41 -0.87 -17.37
N MET A 137 -16.44 0.02 -18.37
CA MET A 137 -15.85 1.36 -18.27
C MET A 137 -16.53 2.16 -17.15
N GLY A 138 -15.78 3.06 -16.52
CA GLY A 138 -16.26 3.82 -15.36
C GLY A 138 -16.12 3.08 -14.02
N SER A 139 -15.92 1.74 -14.04
CA SER A 139 -15.78 0.94 -12.82
C SER A 139 -14.58 1.33 -11.98
N THR A 140 -14.77 1.26 -10.67
CA THR A 140 -13.68 1.40 -9.69
C THR A 140 -13.06 0.04 -9.43
N VAL A 141 -11.72 -0.03 -9.52
CA VAL A 141 -10.94 -1.26 -9.36
C VAL A 141 -9.73 -1.05 -8.48
N HIS A 142 -9.20 -2.13 -7.93
CA HIS A 142 -7.98 -2.15 -7.12
C HIS A 142 -7.16 -3.42 -7.43
N CYS A 143 -6.00 -3.58 -6.83
CA CYS A 143 -5.12 -4.74 -7.03
C CYS A 143 -4.89 -5.05 -8.51
N ILE A 144 -4.44 -4.05 -9.28
CA ILE A 144 -4.32 -4.14 -10.73
C ILE A 144 -2.93 -4.65 -11.11
N GLU A 145 -2.86 -5.54 -12.08
CA GLU A 145 -1.61 -5.97 -12.70
C GLU A 145 -1.08 -4.89 -13.66
N MET A 146 0.23 -4.88 -13.85
CA MET A 146 0.91 -4.06 -14.88
C MET A 146 1.35 -4.89 -16.09
N LYS A 147 1.47 -6.19 -15.91
CA LYS A 147 1.74 -7.18 -16.95
C LYS A 147 0.89 -8.41 -16.62
N PRO A 148 0.29 -9.06 -17.64
CA PRO A 148 -0.53 -10.25 -17.42
C PRO A 148 0.25 -11.33 -16.64
N GLY A 149 -0.41 -11.93 -15.64
CA GLY A 149 0.13 -13.02 -14.83
C GLY A 149 1.23 -12.65 -13.82
N LYS A 150 1.66 -11.38 -13.78
CA LYS A 150 2.69 -10.94 -12.81
C LYS A 150 2.16 -10.78 -11.40
N GLY A 151 0.85 -10.63 -11.26
CA GLY A 151 0.18 -10.31 -10.00
C GLY A 151 0.00 -8.80 -9.77
N ALA A 152 -0.89 -8.46 -8.87
CA ALA A 152 -1.31 -7.11 -8.58
C ALA A 152 -0.15 -6.23 -8.08
N GLN A 153 -0.01 -5.01 -8.65
CA GLN A 153 1.04 -4.05 -8.33
C GLN A 153 0.49 -2.66 -7.99
N ILE A 154 -0.64 -2.26 -8.57
CA ILE A 154 -1.26 -0.94 -8.40
C ILE A 154 -2.45 -1.05 -7.44
N ALA A 155 -2.68 0.00 -6.63
CA ALA A 155 -3.82 0.15 -5.70
C ALA A 155 -3.97 -1.01 -4.71
N ARG A 156 -2.95 -1.21 -3.85
CA ARG A 156 -2.93 -2.24 -2.80
C ARG A 156 -3.02 -1.69 -1.38
N ALA A 157 -2.81 -0.40 -1.19
CA ALA A 157 -2.85 0.24 0.12
C ALA A 157 -4.30 0.54 0.56
N ALA A 158 -4.51 0.74 1.86
CA ALA A 158 -5.80 1.10 2.43
C ALA A 158 -6.45 2.29 1.70
N GLY A 159 -7.71 2.18 1.34
CA GLY A 159 -8.47 3.20 0.62
C GLY A 159 -7.96 3.53 -0.78
N ALA A 160 -7.08 2.70 -1.35
CA ALA A 160 -6.62 2.89 -2.71
C ALA A 160 -7.66 2.37 -3.72
N SER A 161 -7.86 3.15 -4.77
CA SER A 161 -8.75 2.82 -5.88
C SER A 161 -8.22 3.44 -7.18
N VAL A 162 -8.66 2.90 -8.29
CA VAL A 162 -8.33 3.34 -9.65
C VAL A 162 -9.59 3.24 -10.48
N GLN A 163 -9.83 4.20 -11.35
CA GLN A 163 -10.96 4.18 -12.28
C GLN A 163 -10.52 3.67 -13.64
N LEU A 164 -11.26 2.73 -14.22
CA LEU A 164 -11.12 2.30 -15.61
C LEU A 164 -11.83 3.31 -16.50
N VAL A 165 -11.08 4.06 -17.31
CA VAL A 165 -11.63 5.17 -18.11
C VAL A 165 -11.99 4.73 -19.52
N ALA A 166 -11.07 4.03 -20.20
CA ALA A 166 -11.24 3.62 -21.59
C ALA A 166 -10.53 2.30 -21.89
N ARG A 167 -10.91 1.66 -22.98
CA ARG A 167 -10.27 0.46 -23.53
C ARG A 167 -10.12 0.64 -25.02
N GLU A 168 -8.90 0.63 -25.51
CA GLU A 168 -8.57 0.84 -26.92
C GLU A 168 -7.36 0.01 -27.32
N GLN A 169 -7.34 -0.54 -28.50
CA GLN A 169 -6.17 -1.21 -29.11
C GLN A 169 -5.49 -2.25 -28.20
N GLY A 170 -6.26 -3.04 -27.44
CA GLY A 170 -5.72 -4.05 -26.53
C GLY A 170 -5.16 -3.49 -25.21
N TYR A 171 -5.31 -2.20 -24.96
CA TYR A 171 -4.93 -1.52 -23.70
C TYR A 171 -6.15 -0.99 -22.94
N ALA A 172 -6.04 -0.97 -21.63
CA ALA A 172 -6.96 -0.29 -20.73
C ALA A 172 -6.32 0.98 -20.17
N THR A 173 -7.00 2.11 -20.26
CA THR A 173 -6.57 3.38 -19.70
C THR A 173 -7.13 3.55 -18.30
N LEU A 174 -6.24 3.71 -17.33
CA LEU A 174 -6.53 3.79 -15.92
C LEU A 174 -6.24 5.21 -15.40
N ARG A 175 -7.19 5.79 -14.65
CA ARG A 175 -6.99 7.00 -13.89
C ARG A 175 -6.62 6.65 -12.46
N LEU A 176 -5.36 6.90 -12.09
CA LEU A 176 -4.85 6.65 -10.75
C LEU A 176 -5.34 7.73 -9.76
N ARG A 177 -5.29 7.43 -8.46
CA ARG A 177 -5.64 8.39 -7.39
C ARG A 177 -4.79 9.67 -7.42
N SER A 178 -3.57 9.60 -7.98
CA SER A 178 -2.69 10.76 -8.16
C SER A 178 -3.13 11.71 -9.28
N GLY A 179 -4.09 11.32 -10.12
CA GLY A 179 -4.49 12.02 -11.34
C GLY A 179 -3.74 11.54 -12.60
N GLU A 180 -2.65 10.76 -12.47
CA GLU A 180 -1.95 10.16 -13.61
C GLU A 180 -2.89 9.24 -14.40
N MET A 181 -2.92 9.40 -15.72
CA MET A 181 -3.59 8.47 -16.62
C MET A 181 -2.57 7.55 -17.27
N ARG A 182 -2.79 6.24 -17.11
CA ARG A 182 -1.84 5.22 -17.52
C ARG A 182 -2.49 4.10 -18.29
N ARG A 183 -1.83 3.63 -19.36
CA ARG A 183 -2.22 2.43 -20.11
C ARG A 183 -1.60 1.18 -19.49
N VAL A 184 -2.39 0.11 -19.45
CA VAL A 184 -1.95 -1.26 -19.13
C VAL A 184 -2.58 -2.22 -20.13
N PRO A 185 -1.96 -3.37 -20.45
CA PRO A 185 -2.58 -4.37 -21.33
C PRO A 185 -3.98 -4.76 -20.80
N ALA A 186 -4.95 -4.91 -21.70
CA ALA A 186 -6.34 -5.23 -21.33
C ALA A 186 -6.50 -6.64 -20.71
N GLU A 187 -5.53 -7.53 -20.93
CA GLU A 187 -5.44 -8.86 -20.31
C GLU A 187 -5.03 -8.82 -18.84
N CYS A 188 -4.48 -7.69 -18.36
CA CYS A 188 -4.14 -7.51 -16.95
C CYS A 188 -5.39 -7.65 -16.09
N ARG A 189 -5.26 -8.36 -14.98
CA ARG A 189 -6.34 -8.56 -14.01
C ARG A 189 -6.45 -7.39 -13.05
N ALA A 190 -7.68 -7.14 -12.63
CA ALA A 190 -8.01 -6.18 -11.58
C ALA A 190 -9.15 -6.71 -10.72
N THR A 191 -9.19 -6.32 -9.46
CA THR A 191 -10.27 -6.65 -8.55
C THR A 191 -11.26 -5.49 -8.47
N ILE A 192 -12.56 -5.79 -8.55
CA ILE A 192 -13.63 -4.79 -8.51
C ILE A 192 -13.78 -4.20 -7.11
N GLY A 193 -14.01 -2.89 -7.06
CA GLY A 193 -14.19 -2.11 -5.83
C GLY A 193 -12.93 -1.36 -5.40
N GLU A 194 -12.96 -0.76 -4.22
CA GLU A 194 -11.84 -0.08 -3.57
C GLU A 194 -11.28 -0.90 -2.41
N VAL A 195 -10.04 -0.67 -2.03
CA VAL A 195 -9.42 -1.31 -0.86
C VAL A 195 -10.08 -0.80 0.42
N GLY A 196 -10.37 -1.69 1.36
CA GLY A 196 -10.94 -1.37 2.67
C GLY A 196 -10.00 -0.54 3.57
N ASN A 197 -10.46 -0.28 4.81
CA ASN A 197 -9.73 0.50 5.83
C ASN A 197 -9.37 1.93 5.38
N VAL A 198 -10.31 2.60 4.73
CA VAL A 198 -10.12 3.95 4.13
C VAL A 198 -9.66 4.98 5.18
N GLU A 199 -10.11 4.84 6.42
CA GLU A 199 -9.83 5.75 7.54
C GLU A 199 -8.42 5.57 8.14
N HIS A 200 -7.62 4.63 7.63
CA HIS A 200 -6.27 4.38 8.15
C HIS A 200 -5.38 5.64 8.16
N ASN A 201 -5.53 6.53 7.19
CA ASN A 201 -4.77 7.78 7.10
C ASN A 201 -5.16 8.81 8.18
N LEU A 202 -6.31 8.63 8.84
CA LEU A 202 -6.78 9.48 9.93
C LEU A 202 -6.21 9.06 11.29
N GLU A 203 -5.50 7.93 11.37
CA GLU A 203 -4.82 7.50 12.58
C GLU A 203 -3.76 8.50 13.03
N LYS A 204 -3.77 8.82 14.32
CA LYS A 204 -2.73 9.63 14.97
C LYS A 204 -2.08 8.83 16.08
N LEU A 205 -0.76 8.65 15.99
CA LEU A 205 -0.01 7.82 16.92
C LEU A 205 0.13 8.44 18.32
N GLY A 206 0.02 9.75 18.43
CA GLY A 206 0.07 10.51 19.69
C GLY A 206 1.46 10.71 20.28
N LYS A 207 2.40 9.76 20.12
CA LYS A 207 3.75 9.83 20.67
C LYS A 207 4.82 9.24 19.75
N ALA A 208 6.06 9.71 19.87
CA ALA A 208 7.21 9.24 19.10
C ALA A 208 7.51 7.75 19.33
N GLY A 209 7.32 7.25 20.54
CA GLY A 209 7.49 5.83 20.87
C GLY A 209 6.58 4.91 20.06
N ALA A 210 5.37 5.35 19.68
CA ALA A 210 4.47 4.56 18.84
C ALA A 210 5.02 4.39 17.40
N LYS A 211 5.76 5.36 16.86
CA LYS A 211 6.53 5.20 15.61
C LYS A 211 7.68 4.19 15.79
N ARG A 212 8.36 4.24 16.93
CA ARG A 212 9.45 3.29 17.24
C ARG A 212 8.94 1.86 17.28
N TRP A 213 7.76 1.60 17.83
CA TRP A 213 7.12 0.28 17.84
C TRP A 213 6.83 -0.26 16.42
N ARG A 214 6.60 0.64 15.46
CA ARG A 214 6.41 0.29 14.05
C ARG A 214 7.71 0.12 13.27
N GLY A 215 8.88 0.25 13.92
CA GLY A 215 10.20 0.08 13.30
C GLY A 215 10.73 1.32 12.59
N ILE A 216 10.13 2.49 12.84
CA ILE A 216 10.58 3.76 12.26
C ILE A 216 11.52 4.47 13.24
N LYS A 217 12.75 4.70 12.80
CA LYS A 217 13.75 5.48 13.55
C LYS A 217 13.52 6.99 13.36
N PRO A 218 13.97 7.83 14.29
CA PRO A 218 13.91 9.28 14.18
C PRO A 218 14.62 9.80 12.93
N THR A 219 14.09 10.88 12.35
CA THR A 219 14.72 11.63 11.26
C THR A 219 15.33 12.90 11.81
N VAL A 220 16.62 13.10 11.58
CA VAL A 220 17.34 14.33 11.91
C VAL A 220 17.30 15.26 10.69
N ARG A 221 17.05 16.55 10.92
CA ARG A 221 17.08 17.57 9.86
C ARG A 221 18.51 17.80 9.37
N GLY A 222 18.71 18.02 8.07
CA GLY A 222 20.03 18.31 7.51
C GLY A 222 20.70 19.54 8.14
N ALA A 223 19.93 20.58 8.49
CA ALA A 223 20.43 21.78 9.17
C ALA A 223 20.94 21.53 10.61
N ALA A 224 20.66 20.39 11.21
CA ALA A 224 21.15 19.98 12.53
C ALA A 224 22.36 19.02 12.44
N MET A 225 22.89 18.82 11.25
CA MET A 225 24.05 17.97 10.98
C MET A 225 25.30 18.82 10.75
N ASN A 226 26.46 18.16 10.68
CA ASN A 226 27.71 18.80 10.28
C ASN A 226 27.79 18.95 8.75
N PRO A 227 28.63 19.85 8.22
CA PRO A 227 28.80 20.05 6.78
C PRO A 227 29.17 18.79 6.00
N VAL A 228 29.92 17.85 6.62
CA VAL A 228 30.31 16.58 6.03
C VAL A 228 29.11 15.63 5.82
N ASP A 229 28.07 15.76 6.65
CA ASP A 229 26.92 14.84 6.65
C ASP A 229 25.77 15.29 5.75
N HIS A 230 25.65 16.60 5.53
CA HIS A 230 24.54 17.16 4.75
C HIS A 230 24.92 18.54 4.17
N PRO A 231 24.51 18.86 2.92
CA PRO A 231 24.72 20.19 2.33
C PRO A 231 24.11 21.36 3.12
N HIS A 232 23.14 21.11 4.00
CA HIS A 232 22.56 22.11 4.91
C HIS A 232 23.24 22.14 6.29
N GLY A 233 24.29 21.34 6.49
CA GLY A 233 24.97 21.25 7.77
C GLY A 233 25.89 22.43 8.03
N GLY A 234 26.27 22.58 9.30
CA GLY A 234 27.14 23.66 9.78
C GLY A 234 26.38 24.88 10.26
N GLY A 235 27.15 25.91 10.67
CA GLY A 235 26.64 27.16 11.23
C GLY A 235 26.47 27.10 12.74
N GLU A 236 26.28 28.27 13.36
CA GLU A 236 26.03 28.42 14.78
C GLU A 236 24.54 28.59 15.07
N ALA A 237 24.11 28.07 16.23
CA ALA A 237 22.74 28.16 16.73
C ALA A 237 21.68 27.73 15.68
N ARG A 238 20.72 28.59 15.33
CA ARG A 238 19.68 28.33 14.34
C ARG A 238 20.10 28.80 12.95
N ALA A 239 21.22 28.30 12.44
CA ALA A 239 21.64 28.60 11.08
C ALA A 239 20.58 28.20 10.04
N GLY A 240 20.46 28.98 8.99
CA GLY A 240 19.67 28.66 7.80
C GLY A 240 20.30 27.52 6.99
N GLN A 241 19.63 27.09 5.92
CA GLN A 241 20.17 26.03 5.07
C GLN A 241 21.33 26.46 4.15
N GLY A 242 21.61 27.75 4.04
CA GLY A 242 22.73 28.30 3.26
C GLY A 242 22.63 28.14 1.73
N ASN A 243 21.65 27.44 1.21
CA ASN A 243 21.47 27.18 -0.21
C ASN A 243 20.25 27.93 -0.76
N PRO A 244 20.22 28.31 -2.06
CA PRO A 244 19.08 28.99 -2.70
C PRO A 244 17.77 28.21 -2.57
N HIS A 245 17.84 26.88 -2.51
CA HIS A 245 16.69 25.99 -2.34
C HIS A 245 17.07 24.74 -1.52
N PRO A 246 16.10 24.08 -0.86
CA PRO A 246 16.38 22.87 -0.11
C PRO A 246 16.86 21.74 -1.01
N VAL A 247 17.90 21.02 -0.56
CA VAL A 247 18.48 19.88 -1.27
C VAL A 247 18.46 18.62 -0.39
N THR A 248 18.58 17.46 -1.04
CA THR A 248 18.77 16.17 -0.37
C THR A 248 20.22 16.02 0.12
N PRO A 249 20.58 15.01 0.94
CA PRO A 249 21.96 14.72 1.29
C PRO A 249 22.92 14.52 0.10
N TRP A 250 22.36 14.23 -1.05
CA TRP A 250 23.11 14.05 -2.31
C TRP A 250 23.05 15.27 -3.26
N GLY A 251 22.62 16.44 -2.75
CA GLY A 251 22.58 17.68 -3.50
C GLY A 251 21.41 17.83 -4.48
N VAL A 252 20.50 16.87 -4.57
CA VAL A 252 19.34 16.94 -5.48
C VAL A 252 18.28 17.89 -4.92
N PRO A 253 17.73 18.85 -5.70
CA PRO A 253 16.64 19.72 -5.26
C PRO A 253 15.43 18.94 -4.77
N THR A 254 14.89 19.32 -3.60
CA THR A 254 13.76 18.60 -2.98
C THR A 254 12.40 19.05 -3.50
N LYS A 255 12.32 20.25 -4.11
CA LYS A 255 11.10 20.84 -4.65
C LYS A 255 11.22 21.05 -6.14
N GLY A 256 10.15 20.79 -6.88
CA GLY A 256 10.05 21.08 -8.32
C GLY A 256 10.83 20.16 -9.25
N TYR A 257 11.86 19.49 -8.80
CA TYR A 257 12.73 18.67 -9.65
C TYR A 257 12.03 17.40 -10.14
N LYS A 258 12.08 17.15 -11.47
CA LYS A 258 11.52 15.94 -12.09
C LYS A 258 12.45 14.74 -11.86
N THR A 259 12.14 13.91 -10.86
CA THR A 259 12.99 12.77 -10.46
C THR A 259 12.81 11.52 -11.33
N ARG A 260 11.67 11.38 -12.04
CA ARG A 260 11.41 10.22 -12.90
C ARG A 260 12.29 10.27 -14.15
N LYS A 261 13.16 9.25 -14.32
CA LYS A 261 14.07 9.11 -15.48
C LYS A 261 13.79 7.85 -16.32
N ASN A 262 12.76 7.05 -15.96
CA ASN A 262 12.46 5.80 -16.64
C ASN A 262 11.79 6.04 -18.01
N LYS A 263 12.56 6.01 -19.07
CA LYS A 263 12.10 6.20 -20.46
C LYS A 263 11.24 5.02 -20.96
N ARG A 264 11.56 3.77 -20.56
CA ARG A 264 10.90 2.57 -21.06
C ARG A 264 9.39 2.52 -20.77
N THR A 265 8.96 3.07 -19.66
CA THR A 265 7.56 3.07 -19.23
C THR A 265 6.87 4.41 -19.47
N GLN A 266 7.55 5.39 -20.07
CA GLN A 266 6.96 6.68 -20.38
C GLN A 266 5.84 6.56 -21.43
N GLN A 267 5.99 5.69 -22.41
CA GLN A 267 4.99 5.40 -23.45
C GLN A 267 3.62 4.95 -22.92
N PHE A 268 3.58 4.42 -21.69
CA PHE A 268 2.33 3.99 -21.05
C PHE A 268 1.66 5.11 -20.25
N ILE A 269 2.25 6.29 -20.13
CA ILE A 269 1.66 7.44 -19.45
C ILE A 269 0.98 8.32 -20.48
N VAL A 270 -0.34 8.39 -20.43
CA VAL A 270 -1.15 9.24 -21.32
C VAL A 270 -1.16 10.68 -20.82
N ARG A 271 -1.32 10.83 -19.50
CA ARG A 271 -1.33 12.13 -18.84
C ARG A 271 -0.55 12.08 -17.54
N ASP A 272 0.40 12.99 -17.36
CA ASP A 272 1.15 13.11 -16.10
C ASP A 272 0.25 13.71 -15.00
N ARG A 273 0.54 13.43 -13.74
CA ARG A 273 -0.17 13.98 -12.59
C ARG A 273 -0.02 15.50 -12.42
N ARG A 274 0.92 16.10 -13.12
CA ARG A 274 1.25 17.54 -13.05
C ARG A 274 0.73 18.34 -14.25
N SER A 275 0.15 17.66 -15.24
CA SER A 275 -0.44 18.27 -16.44
C SER A 275 -1.95 18.51 -16.26
#